data_4fe616a28164d02aa6cd4183633aec1c
#
_entry.id   4fe616a28164d02aa6cd4183633aec1c
#
_cell.length_a   1.000
_cell.length_b   1.000
_cell.length_c   1.000
_cell.angle_alpha   90.00
_cell.angle_beta   90.00
_cell.angle_gamma   90.00
#
_symmetry.space_group_name_H-M   'P 1'
#
loop_
_entity.id
_entity.type
_entity.pdbx_description
1 polymer ?
#
loop_
_entity_poly.entity_id
_entity_poly.type
_entity_poly.pdbx_seq_one_letter_code
_entity_poly.pdbx_strand_id
1 'polypeptide(L)'
;MQNFQLQYPLVLHIPHASTEIPPDLRDTFLLSQQELQVEINRITDHATDLIFQQAFPAAPAAVFPISRLVVDPERFCDDSKEPMNSVGMGVIYTRGTLRQKLREAPSPSARQRLLDQFYHPHHRKLEEIVDQALEEHDRCLIIDGHSFPTKALPYEPNAEAARPDFCLGTDDFHIAEKLVGMVESEFQRLGYSTVRNEPFSGTIVPLKHCRKDQRVQSLMIEINRKLYVKEDNSVDRASLQKVVFALDSVREKLAENDFFAF
;
A
#
# COMPACT_ATOMS: atom_id res chain seq x y z
N MET A 1 -17.16 -25.96 2.08
CA MET A 1 -16.76 -24.57 1.77
C MET A 1 -17.21 -24.30 0.35
N GLN A 2 -18.22 -23.47 0.16
CA GLN A 2 -18.60 -23.02 -1.17
C GLN A 2 -17.44 -22.16 -1.70
N ASN A 3 -16.86 -22.54 -2.84
CA ASN A 3 -15.97 -21.68 -3.58
C ASN A 3 -16.78 -20.46 -4.04
N PHE A 4 -16.75 -19.38 -3.27
CA PHE A 4 -17.17 -18.08 -3.75
C PHE A 4 -16.12 -17.62 -4.76
N GLN A 5 -16.34 -17.91 -6.02
CA GLN A 5 -15.68 -17.21 -7.10
C GLN A 5 -16.12 -15.76 -6.97
N LEU A 6 -15.20 -14.86 -6.63
CA LEU A 6 -15.51 -13.43 -6.62
C LEU A 6 -16.07 -13.07 -7.99
N GLN A 7 -17.24 -12.46 -8.04
CA GLN A 7 -17.80 -11.94 -9.29
C GLN A 7 -16.90 -10.88 -9.94
N TYR A 8 -15.89 -10.41 -9.20
CA TYR A 8 -14.96 -9.35 -9.59
C TYR A 8 -13.52 -9.84 -9.55
N PRO A 9 -12.74 -9.55 -10.57
CA PRO A 9 -11.31 -9.75 -10.55
C PRO A 9 -10.69 -8.75 -9.58
N LEU A 10 -10.38 -9.22 -8.40
CA LEU A 10 -9.65 -8.49 -7.37
C LEU A 10 -8.16 -8.73 -7.53
N VAL A 11 -7.39 -7.67 -7.52
CA VAL A 11 -5.93 -7.66 -7.53
C VAL A 11 -5.44 -6.97 -6.27
N LEU A 12 -4.46 -7.56 -5.58
CA LEU A 12 -3.81 -6.93 -4.43
C LEU A 12 -2.50 -6.26 -4.85
N HIS A 13 -2.32 -5.03 -4.40
CA HIS A 13 -1.03 -4.35 -4.39
C HIS A 13 -0.58 -4.15 -2.94
N ILE A 14 0.63 -4.63 -2.58
CA ILE A 14 1.16 -4.59 -1.21
C ILE A 14 2.62 -4.13 -1.28
N PRO A 15 2.87 -2.82 -1.25
CA PRO A 15 4.18 -2.27 -1.57
C PRO A 15 5.13 -2.16 -0.39
N HIS A 16 4.66 -2.16 0.86
CA HIS A 16 5.45 -1.70 2.00
C HIS A 16 5.53 -2.68 3.18
N ALA A 17 5.11 -3.94 2.99
CA ALA A 17 5.11 -4.94 4.07
C ALA A 17 6.50 -5.47 4.43
N SER A 18 7.45 -5.46 3.48
CA SER A 18 8.75 -6.08 3.66
C SER A 18 9.70 -5.24 4.52
N THR A 19 10.41 -5.92 5.41
CA THR A 19 11.51 -5.35 6.21
C THR A 19 12.88 -5.70 5.63
N GLU A 20 12.93 -6.45 4.54
CA GLU A 20 14.15 -7.03 3.97
C GLU A 20 15.04 -5.94 3.36
N ILE A 21 16.31 -5.93 3.75
CA ILE A 21 17.35 -5.15 3.09
C ILE A 21 18.38 -6.15 2.54
N PRO A 22 18.55 -6.23 1.22
CA PRO A 22 19.57 -7.09 0.62
C PRO A 22 20.96 -6.86 1.25
N PRO A 23 21.71 -7.93 1.60
CA PRO A 23 22.97 -7.82 2.30
C PRO A 23 24.00 -6.90 1.62
N ASP A 24 24.06 -6.93 0.29
CA ASP A 24 24.94 -6.09 -0.55
C ASP A 24 24.56 -4.61 -0.56
N LEU A 25 23.38 -4.26 -0.09
CA LEU A 25 22.92 -2.87 0.02
C LEU A 25 23.01 -2.33 1.45
N ARG A 26 23.30 -3.19 2.45
CA ARG A 26 23.37 -2.78 3.86
C ARG A 26 24.38 -1.65 4.10
N ASP A 27 25.54 -1.74 3.48
CA ASP A 27 26.63 -0.78 3.64
C ASP A 27 26.36 0.57 2.95
N THR A 28 25.30 0.68 2.17
CA THR A 28 24.84 1.97 1.61
C THR A 28 24.17 2.86 2.66
N PHE A 29 23.72 2.28 3.76
CA PHE A 29 23.09 3.01 4.87
C PHE A 29 24.14 3.49 5.87
N LEU A 30 24.02 4.75 6.28
CA LEU A 30 24.93 5.39 7.25
C LEU A 30 24.54 5.08 8.71
N LEU A 31 23.35 4.53 8.92
CA LEU A 31 22.85 4.18 10.24
C LEU A 31 23.52 2.90 10.77
N SER A 32 23.76 2.84 12.06
CA SER A 32 24.11 1.59 12.74
C SER A 32 23.00 0.55 12.52
N GLN A 33 23.30 -0.72 12.79
CA GLN A 33 22.32 -1.79 12.65
C GLN A 33 21.07 -1.55 13.52
N GLN A 34 21.28 -1.06 14.75
CA GLN A 34 20.17 -0.79 15.66
C GLN A 34 19.31 0.40 15.19
N GLU A 35 19.93 1.50 14.76
CA GLU A 35 19.21 2.66 14.23
C GLU A 35 18.43 2.31 12.95
N LEU A 36 19.03 1.51 12.06
CA LEU A 36 18.37 1.05 10.85
C LEU A 36 17.17 0.16 11.16
N GLN A 37 17.28 -0.75 12.15
CA GLN A 37 16.14 -1.57 12.57
C GLN A 37 14.99 -0.73 13.14
N VAL A 38 15.30 0.32 13.90
CA VAL A 38 14.29 1.27 14.40
C VAL A 38 13.62 2.00 13.24
N GLU A 39 14.38 2.40 12.23
CA GLU A 39 13.82 3.08 11.05
C GLU A 39 12.96 2.15 10.22
N ILE A 40 13.40 0.90 9.98
CA ILE A 40 12.61 -0.13 9.31
C ILE A 40 11.27 -0.31 10.04
N ASN A 41 11.29 -0.54 11.36
CA ASN A 41 10.06 -0.74 12.12
C ASN A 41 9.11 0.45 12.05
N ARG A 42 9.64 1.67 11.93
CA ARG A 42 8.83 2.88 11.87
C ARG A 42 8.11 3.05 10.54
N ILE A 43 8.78 2.72 9.43
CA ILE A 43 8.28 2.99 8.07
C ILE A 43 7.53 1.81 7.45
N THR A 44 7.75 0.58 7.95
CA THR A 44 7.11 -0.63 7.40
C THR A 44 5.61 -0.67 7.70
N ASP A 45 4.84 -1.10 6.73
CA ASP A 45 3.41 -1.40 6.87
C ASP A 45 3.28 -2.83 7.41
N HIS A 46 3.38 -2.95 8.75
CA HIS A 46 3.51 -4.23 9.45
C HIS A 46 2.40 -5.21 9.08
N ALA A 47 2.79 -6.40 8.62
CA ALA A 47 1.91 -7.54 8.33
C ALA A 47 0.77 -7.27 7.34
N THR A 48 0.85 -6.20 6.52
CA THR A 48 -0.18 -5.93 5.50
C THR A 48 -0.24 -7.05 4.47
N ASP A 49 0.87 -7.67 4.13
CA ASP A 49 0.91 -8.86 3.28
C ASP A 49 0.09 -10.02 3.86
N LEU A 50 0.23 -10.29 5.14
CA LEU A 50 -0.53 -11.33 5.84
C LEU A 50 -2.02 -10.96 5.95
N ILE A 51 -2.34 -9.72 6.30
CA ILE A 51 -3.71 -9.23 6.49
C ILE A 51 -4.48 -9.32 5.18
N PHE A 52 -3.98 -8.67 4.12
CA PHE A 52 -4.71 -8.59 2.85
C PHE A 52 -4.80 -9.95 2.14
N GLN A 53 -3.73 -10.77 2.14
CA GLN A 53 -3.81 -12.10 1.53
C GLN A 53 -4.72 -13.07 2.28
N GLN A 54 -4.88 -12.92 3.61
CA GLN A 54 -5.88 -13.71 4.35
C GLN A 54 -7.31 -13.25 4.08
N ALA A 55 -7.54 -11.94 3.97
CA ALA A 55 -8.87 -11.40 3.69
C ALA A 55 -9.33 -11.65 2.24
N PHE A 56 -8.38 -11.70 1.30
CA PHE A 56 -8.64 -11.88 -0.14
C PHE A 56 -7.85 -13.07 -0.72
N PRO A 57 -8.07 -14.31 -0.23
CA PRO A 57 -7.17 -15.45 -0.48
C PRO A 57 -7.13 -15.90 -1.95
N ALA A 58 -8.12 -15.53 -2.77
CA ALA A 58 -8.18 -15.87 -4.19
C ALA A 58 -7.61 -14.77 -5.11
N ALA A 59 -7.27 -13.60 -4.56
CA ALA A 59 -6.79 -12.48 -5.36
C ALA A 59 -5.29 -12.63 -5.69
N PRO A 60 -4.89 -12.48 -6.96
CA PRO A 60 -3.48 -12.38 -7.31
C PRO A 60 -2.86 -11.13 -6.68
N ALA A 61 -1.61 -11.23 -6.23
CA ALA A 61 -0.96 -10.17 -5.49
C ALA A 61 0.37 -9.73 -6.09
N ALA A 62 0.58 -8.42 -6.19
CA ALA A 62 1.86 -7.77 -6.38
C ALA A 62 2.40 -7.33 -5.01
N VAL A 63 3.21 -8.18 -4.38
CA VAL A 63 3.86 -7.89 -3.10
C VAL A 63 5.29 -7.45 -3.35
N PHE A 64 5.69 -6.29 -2.83
CA PHE A 64 7.06 -5.80 -2.97
C PHE A 64 8.00 -6.56 -2.03
N PRO A 65 9.11 -7.13 -2.54
CA PRO A 65 9.88 -8.11 -1.77
C PRO A 65 10.89 -7.52 -0.78
N ILE A 66 11.21 -6.23 -0.88
CA ILE A 66 12.21 -5.56 -0.04
C ILE A 66 11.65 -4.34 0.68
N SER A 67 12.37 -3.85 1.68
CA SER A 67 11.98 -2.64 2.40
C SER A 67 11.93 -1.41 1.49
N ARG A 68 10.88 -0.60 1.63
CA ARG A 68 10.76 0.70 0.95
C ARG A 68 11.94 1.64 1.24
N LEU A 69 12.72 1.42 2.29
CA LEU A 69 13.95 2.15 2.55
C LEU A 69 15.01 1.95 1.46
N VAL A 70 14.97 0.84 0.75
CA VAL A 70 15.89 0.56 -0.37
C VAL A 70 15.42 1.25 -1.64
N VAL A 71 14.19 0.95 -2.03
CA VAL A 71 13.45 1.56 -3.15
C VAL A 71 11.98 1.62 -2.74
N ASP A 72 11.34 2.74 -2.93
CA ASP A 72 9.90 2.87 -2.67
C ASP A 72 9.13 2.73 -4.00
N PRO A 73 8.35 1.64 -4.19
CA PRO A 73 7.65 1.40 -5.43
C PRO A 73 6.46 2.35 -5.66
N GLU A 74 6.04 3.11 -4.64
CA GLU A 74 4.95 4.08 -4.75
C GLU A 74 5.40 5.51 -4.93
N ARG A 75 6.67 5.72 -5.21
CA ARG A 75 7.20 7.02 -5.57
C ARG A 75 7.44 7.10 -7.08
N PHE A 76 7.22 8.28 -7.66
CA PHE A 76 7.60 8.49 -9.06
C PHE A 76 9.10 8.29 -9.24
N CYS A 77 9.49 7.49 -10.24
CA CYS A 77 10.91 7.31 -10.57
C CYS A 77 11.56 8.58 -11.17
N ASP A 78 10.75 9.53 -11.62
CA ASP A 78 11.18 10.88 -12.01
C ASP A 78 11.12 11.80 -10.80
N ASP A 79 12.27 12.10 -10.21
CA ASP A 79 12.39 12.92 -9.00
C ASP A 79 11.78 14.32 -9.14
N SER A 80 11.64 14.83 -10.38
CA SER A 80 11.01 16.13 -10.65
C SER A 80 9.48 16.09 -10.47
N LYS A 81 8.89 14.90 -10.51
CA LYS A 81 7.44 14.65 -10.35
C LYS A 81 7.10 14.15 -8.95
N GLU A 82 8.12 13.80 -8.14
CA GLU A 82 7.95 13.23 -6.83
C GLU A 82 8.00 14.30 -5.73
N PRO A 83 6.86 14.69 -5.12
CA PRO A 83 6.85 15.72 -4.08
C PRO A 83 7.71 15.38 -2.88
N MET A 84 7.76 14.09 -2.49
CA MET A 84 8.53 13.61 -1.34
C MET A 84 10.04 13.64 -1.56
N ASN A 85 10.50 13.80 -2.80
CA ASN A 85 11.91 14.00 -3.11
C ASN A 85 12.47 15.27 -2.43
N SER A 86 11.65 16.31 -2.29
CA SER A 86 12.02 17.57 -1.62
C SER A 86 12.46 17.39 -0.15
N VAL A 87 11.96 16.35 0.52
CA VAL A 87 12.33 15.99 1.90
C VAL A 87 13.30 14.81 1.98
N GLY A 88 13.81 14.36 0.83
CA GLY A 88 14.76 13.25 0.72
C GLY A 88 14.13 11.86 0.80
N MET A 89 12.82 11.75 0.56
CA MET A 89 12.05 10.51 0.57
C MET A 89 11.42 10.24 -0.82
N GLY A 90 12.18 10.48 -1.90
CA GLY A 90 11.81 10.08 -3.27
C GLY A 90 11.89 8.56 -3.46
N VAL A 91 11.96 8.10 -4.72
CA VAL A 91 12.00 6.66 -5.02
C VAL A 91 13.16 5.92 -4.34
N ILE A 92 14.28 6.60 -4.07
CA ILE A 92 15.39 6.10 -3.25
C ILE A 92 15.61 7.09 -2.10
N TYR A 93 15.29 6.67 -0.88
CA TYR A 93 15.37 7.53 0.28
C TYR A 93 16.81 7.89 0.63
N THR A 94 17.07 9.17 0.77
CA THR A 94 18.34 9.73 1.30
C THR A 94 18.21 10.20 2.74
N ARG A 95 16.96 10.39 3.20
CA ARG A 95 16.59 10.74 4.58
C ARG A 95 15.55 9.79 5.13
N GLY A 96 15.59 9.58 6.44
CA GLY A 96 14.62 8.76 7.15
C GLY A 96 13.43 9.55 7.68
N THR A 97 12.57 8.86 8.41
CA THR A 97 11.29 9.37 8.94
C THR A 97 11.44 10.57 9.89
N LEU A 98 12.57 10.68 10.58
CA LEU A 98 12.92 11.84 11.43
C LEU A 98 13.80 12.86 10.70
N ARG A 99 13.86 12.81 9.37
CA ARG A 99 14.68 13.66 8.50
C ARG A 99 16.21 13.51 8.71
N GLN A 100 16.64 12.51 9.47
CA GLN A 100 18.06 12.16 9.62
C GLN A 100 18.63 11.62 8.30
N LYS A 101 19.93 11.82 8.09
CA LYS A 101 20.59 11.30 6.89
C LYS A 101 20.62 9.77 6.93
N LEU A 102 20.07 9.15 5.90
CA LEU A 102 19.95 7.72 5.78
C LEU A 102 21.10 7.12 4.96
N ARG A 103 21.41 7.77 3.84
CA ARG A 103 22.53 7.42 2.94
C ARG A 103 22.93 8.63 2.09
N GLU A 104 24.06 8.49 1.39
CA GLU A 104 24.39 9.41 0.29
C GLU A 104 23.46 9.17 -0.91
N ALA A 105 23.22 10.24 -1.68
CA ALA A 105 22.50 10.07 -2.93
C ALA A 105 23.27 9.10 -3.84
N PRO A 106 22.61 8.06 -4.40
CA PRO A 106 23.30 7.11 -5.27
C PRO A 106 23.76 7.80 -6.56
N SER A 107 24.85 7.32 -7.15
CA SER A 107 25.23 7.74 -8.49
C SER A 107 24.12 7.40 -9.49
N PRO A 108 24.02 8.08 -10.65
CA PRO A 108 23.00 7.77 -11.66
C PRO A 108 22.99 6.29 -12.06
N SER A 109 24.18 5.66 -12.20
CA SER A 109 24.28 4.24 -12.53
C SER A 109 23.83 3.32 -11.41
N ALA A 110 24.12 3.66 -10.15
CA ALA A 110 23.64 2.90 -8.99
C ALA A 110 22.12 3.03 -8.82
N ARG A 111 21.57 4.23 -9.01
CA ARG A 111 20.14 4.49 -9.01
C ARG A 111 19.44 3.66 -10.08
N GLN A 112 19.94 3.67 -11.32
CA GLN A 112 19.34 2.90 -12.41
C GLN A 112 19.33 1.39 -12.10
N ARG A 113 20.44 0.84 -11.57
CA ARG A 113 20.47 -0.58 -11.17
C ARG A 113 19.40 -0.92 -10.14
N LEU A 114 19.17 -0.08 -9.14
CA LEU A 114 18.13 -0.30 -8.12
C LEU A 114 16.72 -0.28 -8.74
N LEU A 115 16.47 0.67 -9.64
CA LEU A 115 15.19 0.74 -10.36
C LEU A 115 14.97 -0.49 -11.25
N ASP A 116 15.99 -0.93 -11.98
CA ASP A 116 15.91 -2.10 -12.88
C ASP A 116 15.74 -3.41 -12.10
N GLN A 117 16.36 -3.49 -10.92
CA GLN A 117 16.32 -4.70 -10.11
C GLN A 117 15.03 -4.84 -9.32
N PHE A 118 14.44 -3.76 -8.81
CA PHE A 118 13.32 -3.82 -7.88
C PHE A 118 12.08 -3.07 -8.35
N TYR A 119 12.21 -1.81 -8.77
CA TYR A 119 11.09 -0.94 -9.10
C TYR A 119 10.34 -1.42 -10.35
N HIS A 120 11.03 -1.50 -11.47
CA HIS A 120 10.41 -1.87 -12.74
C HIS A 120 9.83 -3.29 -12.75
N PRO A 121 10.47 -4.33 -12.14
CA PRO A 121 9.86 -5.65 -12.06
C PRO A 121 8.56 -5.67 -11.24
N HIS A 122 8.48 -4.90 -10.15
CA HIS A 122 7.27 -4.80 -9.35
C HIS A 122 6.11 -4.17 -10.13
N HIS A 123 6.37 -3.04 -10.81
CA HIS A 123 5.35 -2.39 -11.63
C HIS A 123 4.90 -3.25 -12.81
N ARG A 124 5.83 -3.95 -13.47
CA ARG A 124 5.45 -4.94 -14.51
C ARG A 124 4.56 -6.04 -13.96
N LYS A 125 4.89 -6.57 -12.78
CA LYS A 125 4.06 -7.61 -12.14
C LYS A 125 2.64 -7.11 -11.87
N LEU A 126 2.50 -5.88 -11.33
CA LEU A 126 1.17 -5.29 -11.11
C LEU A 126 0.42 -5.10 -12.44
N GLU A 127 1.09 -4.57 -13.47
CA GLU A 127 0.49 -4.38 -14.80
C GLU A 127 0.04 -5.70 -15.42
N GLU A 128 0.86 -6.75 -15.36
CA GLU A 128 0.54 -8.08 -15.90
C GLU A 128 -0.70 -8.69 -15.26
N ILE A 129 -0.84 -8.62 -13.93
CA ILE A 129 -2.02 -9.19 -13.26
C ILE A 129 -3.29 -8.34 -13.47
N VAL A 130 -3.16 -7.02 -13.67
CA VAL A 130 -4.26 -6.14 -14.06
C VAL A 130 -4.69 -6.42 -15.51
N ASP A 131 -3.74 -6.57 -16.44
CA ASP A 131 -4.03 -6.92 -17.83
C ASP A 131 -4.74 -8.26 -17.92
N GLN A 132 -4.27 -9.28 -17.20
CA GLN A 132 -4.92 -10.59 -17.15
C GLN A 132 -6.36 -10.48 -16.62
N ALA A 133 -6.59 -9.68 -15.58
CA ALA A 133 -7.92 -9.44 -15.05
C ALA A 133 -8.85 -8.79 -16.10
N LEU A 134 -8.36 -7.81 -16.85
CA LEU A 134 -9.10 -7.19 -17.94
C LEU A 134 -9.40 -8.16 -19.10
N GLU A 135 -8.46 -9.02 -19.46
CA GLU A 135 -8.64 -10.03 -20.51
C GLU A 135 -9.70 -11.08 -20.12
N GLU A 136 -9.69 -11.55 -18.87
CA GLU A 136 -10.57 -12.60 -18.39
C GLU A 136 -11.96 -12.09 -18.02
N HIS A 137 -12.09 -10.84 -17.54
CA HIS A 137 -13.31 -10.33 -16.90
C HIS A 137 -13.79 -8.97 -17.43
N ASP A 138 -13.04 -8.33 -18.34
CA ASP A 138 -13.29 -6.99 -18.87
C ASP A 138 -13.32 -5.86 -17.79
N ARG A 139 -12.76 -6.12 -16.61
CA ARG A 139 -12.71 -5.19 -15.47
C ARG A 139 -11.69 -5.64 -14.43
N CYS A 140 -11.23 -4.71 -13.59
CA CYS A 140 -10.31 -4.99 -12.49
C CYS A 140 -10.56 -4.04 -11.31
N LEU A 141 -10.53 -4.57 -10.08
CA LEU A 141 -10.45 -3.76 -8.87
C LEU A 141 -9.13 -4.04 -8.15
N ILE A 142 -8.27 -3.04 -8.07
CA ILE A 142 -7.04 -3.08 -7.28
C ILE A 142 -7.39 -2.69 -5.83
N ILE A 143 -7.05 -3.53 -4.87
CA ILE A 143 -6.98 -3.18 -3.46
C ILE A 143 -5.53 -2.87 -3.13
N ASP A 144 -5.27 -1.61 -2.88
CA ASP A 144 -3.96 -1.06 -2.55
C ASP A 144 -3.79 -1.06 -1.02
N GLY A 145 -3.01 -2.02 -0.52
CA GLY A 145 -3.02 -2.41 0.88
C GLY A 145 -1.89 -1.81 1.69
N HIS A 146 -2.24 -0.92 2.64
CA HIS A 146 -1.32 -0.16 3.46
C HIS A 146 -1.63 -0.19 4.96
N SER A 147 -0.71 0.33 5.75
CA SER A 147 -0.94 0.67 7.14
C SER A 147 -0.14 1.90 7.58
N PHE A 148 -0.68 2.68 8.51
CA PHE A 148 -0.05 3.90 8.99
C PHE A 148 0.09 3.93 10.51
N PRO A 149 1.09 4.65 11.05
CA PRO A 149 1.29 4.78 12.49
C PRO A 149 0.19 5.64 13.12
N THR A 150 -0.17 5.34 14.37
CA THR A 150 -1.18 6.09 15.13
C THR A 150 -0.82 7.57 15.32
N LYS A 151 0.47 7.89 15.39
CA LYS A 151 0.97 9.26 15.48
C LYS A 151 1.63 9.64 14.17
N ALA A 152 1.34 10.84 13.68
CA ALA A 152 1.98 11.38 12.48
C ALA A 152 3.51 11.42 12.61
N LEU A 153 4.17 11.12 11.53
CA LEU A 153 5.63 11.19 11.44
C LEU A 153 6.07 12.59 10.95
N PRO A 154 7.27 13.07 11.32
CA PRO A 154 7.70 14.44 11.03
C PRO A 154 7.77 14.83 9.55
N TYR A 155 7.73 13.86 8.64
CA TYR A 155 7.71 14.12 7.20
C TYR A 155 6.29 14.28 6.64
N GLU A 156 5.26 13.86 7.38
CA GLU A 156 3.87 13.96 6.92
C GLU A 156 3.44 15.42 6.85
N PRO A 157 2.83 15.85 5.74
CA PRO A 157 2.50 17.26 5.52
C PRO A 157 1.37 17.76 6.44
N ASN A 158 0.49 16.87 6.91
CA ASN A 158 -0.64 17.19 7.76
C ASN A 158 -0.61 16.37 9.06
N ALA A 159 0.26 16.78 9.99
CA ALA A 159 0.44 16.09 11.27
C ALA A 159 -0.81 16.14 12.18
N GLU A 160 -1.68 17.13 11.98
CA GLU A 160 -2.92 17.33 12.75
C GLU A 160 -4.13 16.62 12.11
N ALA A 161 -3.95 15.95 10.98
CA ALA A 161 -5.01 15.20 10.32
C ALA A 161 -5.62 14.14 11.24
N ALA A 162 -6.92 13.90 11.09
CA ALA A 162 -7.61 12.83 11.76
C ALA A 162 -6.93 11.48 11.51
N ARG A 163 -6.82 10.66 12.56
CA ARG A 163 -6.22 9.30 12.47
C ARG A 163 -7.32 8.26 12.68
N PRO A 164 -8.14 7.98 11.65
CA PRO A 164 -9.21 7.00 11.71
C PRO A 164 -8.66 5.58 11.91
N ASP A 165 -9.56 4.61 12.06
CA ASP A 165 -9.20 3.20 12.04
C ASP A 165 -8.82 2.75 10.64
N PHE A 166 -9.55 3.23 9.63
CA PHE A 166 -9.25 3.04 8.21
C PHE A 166 -9.29 4.38 7.47
N CYS A 167 -8.27 4.64 6.66
CA CYS A 167 -8.28 5.73 5.68
C CYS A 167 -8.45 5.12 4.28
N LEU A 168 -9.38 5.65 3.49
CA LEU A 168 -9.66 5.19 2.13
C LEU A 168 -9.12 6.22 1.13
N GLY A 169 -8.09 5.83 0.38
CA GLY A 169 -7.55 6.65 -0.70
C GLY A 169 -8.22 6.34 -2.02
N THR A 170 -8.59 7.40 -2.74
CA THR A 170 -9.35 7.30 -4.00
C THR A 170 -8.80 8.21 -5.09
N ASP A 171 -9.02 7.84 -6.35
CA ASP A 171 -8.88 8.69 -7.53
C ASP A 171 -10.22 8.74 -8.25
N ASP A 172 -10.78 9.93 -8.49
CA ASP A 172 -12.13 10.13 -9.06
C ASP A 172 -12.33 9.48 -10.43
N PHE A 173 -11.26 9.24 -11.19
CA PHE A 173 -11.34 8.55 -12.48
C PHE A 173 -11.38 7.03 -12.31
N HIS A 174 -10.76 6.51 -11.25
CA HIS A 174 -10.48 5.10 -11.08
C HIS A 174 -11.30 4.41 -9.99
N ILE A 175 -12.38 5.03 -9.50
CA ILE A 175 -13.30 4.35 -8.59
C ILE A 175 -14.71 4.93 -8.64
N ALA A 176 -15.71 4.06 -8.57
CA ALA A 176 -17.11 4.47 -8.46
C ALA A 176 -17.43 4.88 -7.02
N GLU A 177 -18.08 6.03 -6.83
CA GLU A 177 -18.53 6.56 -5.52
C GLU A 177 -19.34 5.53 -4.73
N LYS A 178 -20.21 4.79 -5.40
CA LYS A 178 -21.04 3.72 -4.80
C LYS A 178 -20.19 2.63 -4.15
N LEU A 179 -19.05 2.26 -4.77
CA LEU A 179 -18.14 1.24 -4.23
C LEU A 179 -17.47 1.75 -2.94
N VAL A 180 -16.94 2.98 -2.96
CA VAL A 180 -16.32 3.59 -1.78
C VAL A 180 -17.32 3.70 -0.64
N GLY A 181 -18.54 4.20 -0.91
CA GLY A 181 -19.60 4.34 0.09
C GLY A 181 -20.03 2.99 0.70
N MET A 182 -19.99 1.91 -0.08
CA MET A 182 -20.24 0.56 0.43
C MET A 182 -19.13 0.10 1.40
N VAL A 183 -17.86 0.29 1.02
CA VAL A 183 -16.71 -0.09 1.88
C VAL A 183 -16.73 0.70 3.19
N GLU A 184 -17.00 2.00 3.14
CA GLU A 184 -17.16 2.83 4.34
C GLU A 184 -18.29 2.34 5.23
N SER A 185 -19.47 2.10 4.64
CA SER A 185 -20.64 1.65 5.39
C SER A 185 -20.39 0.31 6.09
N GLU A 186 -19.62 -0.58 5.45
CA GLU A 186 -19.29 -1.87 6.04
C GLU A 186 -18.32 -1.73 7.21
N PHE A 187 -17.26 -0.93 7.10
CA PHE A 187 -16.37 -0.65 8.23
C PHE A 187 -17.11 0.03 9.39
N GLN A 188 -17.97 1.00 9.10
CA GLN A 188 -18.78 1.70 10.12
C GLN A 188 -19.77 0.74 10.80
N ARG A 189 -20.41 -0.17 10.05
CA ARG A 189 -21.29 -1.22 10.60
C ARG A 189 -20.55 -2.13 11.59
N LEU A 190 -19.26 -2.37 11.37
CA LEU A 190 -18.39 -3.14 12.24
C LEU A 190 -17.81 -2.30 13.40
N GLY A 191 -18.14 -1.01 13.48
CA GLY A 191 -17.73 -0.11 14.57
C GLY A 191 -16.40 0.60 14.35
N TYR A 192 -15.83 0.56 13.14
CA TYR A 192 -14.60 1.26 12.80
C TYR A 192 -14.86 2.66 12.26
N SER A 193 -13.99 3.59 12.62
CA SER A 193 -13.98 4.94 12.05
C SER A 193 -13.28 4.94 10.68
N THR A 194 -13.86 5.67 9.70
CA THR A 194 -13.33 5.82 8.35
C THR A 194 -13.23 7.29 7.96
N VAL A 195 -12.21 7.64 7.17
CA VAL A 195 -12.07 8.95 6.51
C VAL A 195 -11.52 8.72 5.10
N ARG A 196 -11.99 9.50 4.11
CA ARG A 196 -11.48 9.44 2.74
C ARG A 196 -10.37 10.46 2.53
N ASN A 197 -9.31 10.03 1.85
CA ASN A 197 -8.21 10.87 1.38
C ASN A 197 -7.54 11.73 2.47
N GLU A 198 -7.68 11.37 3.73
CA GLU A 198 -7.04 12.01 4.86
C GLU A 198 -6.74 10.98 5.97
N PRO A 199 -5.49 10.87 6.42
CA PRO A 199 -4.29 11.67 6.10
C PRO A 199 -3.60 11.30 4.78
N PHE A 200 -4.00 10.21 4.13
CA PHE A 200 -3.42 9.72 2.88
C PHE A 200 -4.45 9.71 1.77
N SER A 201 -4.03 10.08 0.56
CA SER A 201 -4.93 10.25 -0.59
C SER A 201 -4.36 9.58 -1.84
N GLY A 202 -5.27 9.30 -2.79
CA GLY A 202 -4.90 8.64 -4.03
C GLY A 202 -4.86 7.11 -3.87
N THR A 203 -4.47 6.43 -4.92
CA THR A 203 -4.31 4.98 -5.01
C THR A 203 -3.46 4.64 -6.22
N ILE A 204 -2.83 3.47 -6.24
CA ILE A 204 -2.01 3.02 -7.37
C ILE A 204 -2.87 2.56 -8.54
N VAL A 205 -2.48 2.95 -9.74
CA VAL A 205 -2.96 2.37 -11.00
C VAL A 205 -1.77 2.26 -11.95
N PRO A 206 -1.54 1.13 -12.62
CA PRO A 206 -0.47 1.01 -13.60
C PRO A 206 -0.52 2.12 -14.64
N LEU A 207 0.62 2.74 -14.96
CA LEU A 207 0.70 3.90 -15.87
C LEU A 207 0.11 3.65 -17.26
N LYS A 208 0.05 2.41 -17.70
CA LYS A 208 -0.63 1.97 -18.92
C LYS A 208 -2.11 2.33 -18.90
N HIS A 209 -2.78 2.17 -17.75
CA HIS A 209 -4.21 2.33 -17.55
C HIS A 209 -4.58 3.66 -16.87
N CYS A 210 -3.63 4.28 -16.16
CA CYS A 210 -3.86 5.47 -15.34
C CYS A 210 -4.49 6.62 -16.15
N ARG A 211 -5.70 7.02 -15.73
CA ARG A 211 -6.56 8.04 -16.38
C ARG A 211 -6.86 7.77 -17.86
N LYS A 212 -6.89 6.48 -18.26
CA LYS A 212 -7.15 6.03 -19.63
C LYS A 212 -8.23 4.96 -19.69
N ASP A 213 -8.30 4.06 -18.71
CA ASP A 213 -9.21 2.92 -18.72
C ASP A 213 -10.00 2.85 -17.40
N GLN A 214 -11.27 3.20 -17.44
CA GLN A 214 -12.18 3.18 -16.28
C GLN A 214 -12.57 1.77 -15.83
N ARG A 215 -12.29 0.74 -16.64
CA ARG A 215 -12.48 -0.65 -16.24
C ARG A 215 -11.49 -1.08 -15.15
N VAL A 216 -10.37 -0.34 -15.00
CA VAL A 216 -9.44 -0.50 -13.87
C VAL A 216 -9.88 0.44 -12.77
N GLN A 217 -10.49 -0.11 -11.73
CA GLN A 217 -10.78 0.60 -10.49
C GLN A 217 -9.69 0.32 -9.45
N SER A 218 -9.48 1.26 -8.53
CA SER A 218 -8.48 1.12 -7.48
C SER A 218 -8.92 1.82 -6.20
N LEU A 219 -8.76 1.13 -5.07
CA LEU A 219 -9.05 1.64 -3.74
C LEU A 219 -7.86 1.38 -2.82
N MET A 220 -7.25 2.44 -2.32
CA MET A 220 -6.27 2.32 -1.23
C MET A 220 -7.00 2.12 0.11
N ILE A 221 -6.56 1.14 0.87
CA ILE A 221 -7.03 0.88 2.23
C ILE A 221 -5.83 0.98 3.17
N GLU A 222 -5.79 2.06 3.92
CA GLU A 222 -4.79 2.35 4.94
C GLU A 222 -5.31 1.95 6.31
N ILE A 223 -4.65 1.01 6.99
CA ILE A 223 -5.05 0.48 8.29
C ILE A 223 -4.25 1.17 9.39
N ASN A 224 -4.92 1.77 10.38
CA ASN A 224 -4.22 2.31 11.54
C ASN A 224 -3.59 1.16 12.35
N ARG A 225 -2.27 1.21 12.52
CA ARG A 225 -1.49 0.18 13.24
C ARG A 225 -1.94 -0.04 14.68
N LYS A 226 -2.59 0.97 15.33
CA LYS A 226 -3.15 0.80 16.69
C LYS A 226 -4.11 -0.39 16.81
N LEU A 227 -4.72 -0.82 15.69
CA LEU A 227 -5.68 -1.91 15.66
C LEU A 227 -5.04 -3.28 15.88
N TYR A 228 -3.73 -3.45 15.59
CA TYR A 228 -3.08 -4.76 15.63
C TYR A 228 -1.58 -4.76 15.94
N VAL A 229 -0.94 -3.58 16.06
CA VAL A 229 0.48 -3.46 16.43
C VAL A 229 0.58 -2.87 17.84
N LYS A 230 1.37 -3.52 18.70
CA LYS A 230 1.66 -3.09 20.07
C LYS A 230 2.76 -2.00 20.08
N GLU A 231 2.95 -1.38 21.24
CA GLU A 231 3.97 -0.34 21.44
C GLU A 231 5.40 -0.83 21.21
N ASP A 232 5.66 -2.12 21.39
CA ASP A 232 6.94 -2.75 21.13
C ASP A 232 7.15 -3.13 19.64
N ASN A 233 6.24 -2.71 18.76
CA ASN A 233 6.12 -3.07 17.35
C ASN A 233 5.82 -4.55 17.07
N SER A 234 5.49 -5.35 18.07
CA SER A 234 5.01 -6.70 17.85
C SER A 234 3.56 -6.70 17.35
N VAL A 235 3.25 -7.67 16.50
CA VAL A 235 1.90 -7.87 15.98
C VAL A 235 1.07 -8.68 16.98
N ASP A 236 -0.06 -8.12 17.41
CA ASP A 236 -1.05 -8.85 18.20
C ASP A 236 -1.93 -9.71 17.27
N ARG A 237 -1.73 -11.02 17.32
CA ARG A 237 -2.42 -11.95 16.41
C ARG A 237 -3.93 -11.95 16.55
N ALA A 238 -4.46 -11.79 17.77
CA ALA A 238 -5.91 -11.80 17.99
C ALA A 238 -6.54 -10.52 17.41
N SER A 239 -5.89 -9.38 17.59
CA SER A 239 -6.32 -8.11 17.02
C SER A 239 -6.14 -8.05 15.51
N LEU A 240 -5.06 -8.65 14.96
CA LEU A 240 -4.89 -8.80 13.52
C LEU A 240 -6.05 -9.58 12.89
N GLN A 241 -6.50 -10.67 13.52
CA GLN A 241 -7.63 -11.45 13.00
C GLN A 241 -8.95 -10.65 12.97
N LYS A 242 -9.14 -9.66 13.84
CA LYS A 242 -10.30 -8.75 13.77
C LYS A 242 -10.21 -7.84 12.53
N VAL A 243 -9.01 -7.37 12.20
CA VAL A 243 -8.78 -6.57 10.99
C VAL A 243 -8.99 -7.42 9.73
N VAL A 244 -8.47 -8.66 9.71
CA VAL A 244 -8.72 -9.62 8.62
C VAL A 244 -10.21 -9.86 8.45
N PHE A 245 -10.96 -10.08 9.53
CA PHE A 245 -12.41 -10.26 9.50
C PHE A 245 -13.13 -9.03 8.92
N ALA A 246 -12.70 -7.82 9.28
CA ALA A 246 -13.31 -6.60 8.74
C ALA A 246 -13.11 -6.47 7.21
N LEU A 247 -11.92 -6.78 6.72
CA LEU A 247 -11.62 -6.80 5.29
C LEU A 247 -12.33 -7.95 4.56
N ASP A 248 -12.44 -9.12 5.19
CA ASP A 248 -13.18 -10.26 4.63
C ASP A 248 -14.67 -9.93 4.48
N SER A 249 -15.26 -9.21 5.47
CA SER A 249 -16.63 -8.70 5.39
C SER A 249 -16.81 -7.71 4.22
N VAL A 250 -15.83 -6.84 3.98
CA VAL A 250 -15.81 -5.96 2.78
C VAL A 250 -15.77 -6.81 1.50
N ARG A 251 -14.91 -7.83 1.44
CA ARG A 251 -14.84 -8.76 0.29
C ARG A 251 -16.19 -9.44 0.02
N GLU A 252 -16.88 -9.91 1.07
CA GLU A 252 -18.20 -10.51 0.93
C GLU A 252 -19.22 -9.50 0.37
N LYS A 253 -19.20 -8.25 0.82
CA LYS A 253 -20.05 -7.20 0.28
C LYS A 253 -19.75 -6.85 -1.17
N LEU A 254 -18.48 -6.86 -1.57
CA LEU A 254 -18.07 -6.72 -2.96
C LEU A 254 -18.63 -7.84 -3.82
N ALA A 255 -18.67 -9.08 -3.33
CA ALA A 255 -19.21 -10.23 -4.03
C ALA A 255 -20.74 -10.24 -4.13
N GLU A 256 -21.46 -9.67 -3.14
CA GLU A 256 -22.93 -9.60 -3.11
C GLU A 256 -23.52 -8.55 -4.06
N ASN A 257 -22.75 -7.52 -4.38
CA ASN A 257 -23.24 -6.36 -5.12
C ASN A 257 -22.58 -6.27 -6.49
N ASP A 258 -23.39 -6.14 -7.55
CA ASP A 258 -22.88 -5.89 -8.89
C ASP A 258 -22.52 -4.39 -9.05
N PHE A 259 -21.38 -3.98 -8.45
CA PHE A 259 -20.93 -2.58 -8.49
C PHE A 259 -20.42 -2.12 -9.85
N PHE A 260 -20.28 -3.03 -10.81
CA PHE A 260 -19.80 -2.76 -12.17
C PHE A 260 -20.93 -2.82 -13.22
N ALA A 261 -22.19 -3.00 -12.80
CA ALA A 261 -23.33 -2.77 -13.71
C ALA A 261 -23.49 -1.25 -13.88
N PHE A 262 -23.14 -0.75 -15.06
CA PHE A 262 -23.45 0.59 -15.54
C PHE A 262 -24.85 0.63 -16.13
#